data_babf2319473d0a686b83df16eba25987
#
_entry.id   babf2319473d0a686b83df16eba25987
#
_cell.length_a   1.000
_cell.length_b   1.000
_cell.length_c   1.000
_cell.angle_alpha   90.00
_cell.angle_beta   90.00
_cell.angle_gamma   90.00
#
_symmetry.space_group_name_H-M   'P 1'
#
loop_
_entity.id
_entity.type
_entity.pdbx_description
1 polymer ?
#
loop_
_entity_poly.entity_id
_entity_poly.type
_entity_poly.pdbx_seq_one_letter_code
_entity_poly.pdbx_strand_id
1 'polypeptide(L)'
;MPLTPLRIGEAFKPAPQFRSYLYASLVLAVVLFVLPWLVPVVLFSPMIIGLAIALPVVAIVLFVIYWIPLYYASIVYRLTVTEITWQRGVWFRQTGIVPYNRITNVDITQGPLMRFFTFSAVKVQTAGYSAQAQAEILLNGIEDPKDLQEKIMNFVRTTGPTAIGAGPEEPP
;
A
#
# COMPACT_ATOMS: atom_id res chain seq x y z
N MET A 1 -10.56 -10.14 16.97
CA MET A 1 -11.16 -10.89 15.87
C MET A 1 -10.11 -11.84 15.34
N PRO A 2 -10.41 -13.12 15.11
CA PRO A 2 -9.43 -14.03 14.56
C PRO A 2 -9.02 -13.56 13.18
N LEU A 3 -7.72 -13.42 12.99
CA LEU A 3 -7.09 -13.08 11.72
C LEU A 3 -7.51 -14.15 10.70
N THR A 4 -8.16 -13.76 9.64
CA THR A 4 -8.51 -14.70 8.56
C THR A 4 -7.19 -15.17 7.95
N PRO A 5 -6.82 -16.45 8.04
CA PRO A 5 -5.56 -16.92 7.48
C PRO A 5 -5.56 -16.60 5.97
N LEU A 6 -4.50 -15.94 5.52
CA LEU A 6 -4.31 -15.61 4.11
C LEU A 6 -4.30 -16.92 3.31
N ARG A 7 -5.38 -17.18 2.56
CA ARG A 7 -5.52 -18.36 1.71
C ARG A 7 -4.93 -18.09 0.33
N ILE A 8 -4.19 -19.06 -0.16
CA ILE A 8 -3.61 -19.02 -1.50
C ILE A 8 -4.73 -19.06 -2.53
N GLY A 9 -4.68 -18.15 -3.53
CA GLY A 9 -5.70 -18.03 -4.58
C GLY A 9 -6.87 -17.12 -4.22
N GLU A 10 -7.08 -16.77 -2.95
CA GLU A 10 -8.13 -15.86 -2.54
C GLU A 10 -7.67 -14.39 -2.65
N ALA A 11 -8.60 -13.53 -3.07
CA ALA A 11 -8.38 -12.10 -3.06
C ALA A 11 -8.60 -11.55 -1.65
N PHE A 12 -7.68 -10.74 -1.15
CA PHE A 12 -7.81 -10.06 0.13
C PHE A 12 -7.69 -8.55 -0.02
N LYS A 13 -8.25 -7.83 0.92
CA LYS A 13 -8.22 -6.36 0.97
C LYS A 13 -7.30 -5.88 2.09
N PRO A 14 -6.85 -4.62 2.03
CA PRO A 14 -6.21 -4.00 3.18
C PRO A 14 -7.08 -4.09 4.43
N ALA A 15 -6.44 -4.11 5.59
CA ALA A 15 -7.12 -4.06 6.88
C ALA A 15 -8.06 -2.85 6.99
N PRO A 16 -9.21 -2.96 7.67
CA PRO A 16 -10.14 -1.84 7.83
C PRO A 16 -9.49 -0.62 8.52
N GLN A 17 -8.49 -0.85 9.36
CA GLN A 17 -7.67 0.18 10.02
C GLN A 17 -6.93 1.08 9.02
N PHE A 18 -6.63 0.58 7.83
CA PHE A 18 -6.02 1.37 6.77
C PHE A 18 -6.94 2.52 6.30
N ARG A 19 -8.25 2.31 6.28
CA ARG A 19 -9.21 3.38 6.00
C ARG A 19 -9.19 4.46 7.08
N SER A 20 -9.16 4.07 8.36
CA SER A 20 -9.06 5.00 9.49
C SER A 20 -7.74 5.78 9.47
N TYR A 21 -6.64 5.13 9.10
CA TYR A 21 -5.35 5.77 8.88
C TYR A 21 -5.41 6.86 7.78
N LEU A 22 -6.11 6.61 6.67
CA LEU A 22 -6.27 7.60 5.59
C LEU A 22 -7.02 8.84 6.08
N TYR A 23 -8.07 8.67 6.88
CA TYR A 23 -8.76 9.79 7.50
C TYR A 23 -7.88 10.53 8.51
N ALA A 24 -7.16 9.80 9.37
CA ALA A 24 -6.26 10.42 10.35
C ALA A 24 -5.13 11.18 9.66
N SER A 25 -4.56 10.66 8.58
CA SER A 25 -3.54 11.35 7.79
C SER A 25 -4.08 12.61 7.10
N LEU A 26 -5.33 12.60 6.63
CA LEU A 26 -6.01 13.78 6.10
C LEU A 26 -6.19 14.83 7.19
N VAL A 27 -6.72 14.46 8.37
CA VAL A 27 -6.88 15.39 9.49
C VAL A 27 -5.55 16.00 9.89
N LEU A 28 -4.51 15.17 10.01
CA LEU A 28 -3.15 15.65 10.34
C LEU A 28 -2.63 16.63 9.30
N ALA A 29 -2.82 16.33 8.01
CA ALA A 29 -2.41 17.22 6.92
C ALA A 29 -3.17 18.55 6.96
N VAL A 30 -4.48 18.52 7.21
CA VAL A 30 -5.29 19.73 7.33
C VAL A 30 -4.84 20.57 8.53
N VAL A 31 -4.62 19.95 9.70
CA VAL A 31 -4.20 20.65 10.91
C VAL A 31 -2.81 21.27 10.77
N LEU A 32 -1.85 20.55 10.15
CA LEU A 32 -0.45 21.00 10.07
C LEU A 32 -0.19 21.94 8.88
N PHE A 33 -0.87 21.72 7.76
CA PHE A 33 -0.55 22.43 6.52
C PHE A 33 -1.64 23.40 6.03
N VAL A 34 -2.90 23.14 6.33
CA VAL A 34 -4.01 23.98 5.85
C VAL A 34 -4.39 25.03 6.88
N LEU A 35 -4.67 24.65 8.12
CA LEU A 35 -5.16 25.57 9.16
C LEU A 35 -4.18 26.71 9.48
N PRO A 36 -2.83 26.51 9.56
CA PRO A 36 -1.91 27.57 9.96
C PRO A 36 -1.92 28.80 9.05
N TRP A 37 -2.21 28.63 7.76
CA TRP A 37 -2.31 29.75 6.83
C TRP A 37 -3.76 30.12 6.49
N LEU A 38 -4.69 29.17 6.48
CA LEU A 38 -6.08 29.44 6.16
C LEU A 38 -6.77 30.30 7.23
N VAL A 39 -6.52 29.99 8.51
CA VAL A 39 -7.13 30.73 9.63
C VAL A 39 -6.73 32.21 9.61
N PRO A 40 -5.44 32.60 9.53
CA PRO A 40 -5.07 33.99 9.39
C PRO A 40 -5.67 34.67 8.15
N VAL A 41 -5.70 33.99 7.02
CA VAL A 41 -6.28 34.54 5.79
C VAL A 41 -7.76 34.85 5.99
N VAL A 42 -8.52 33.95 6.58
CA VAL A 42 -9.96 34.17 6.82
C VAL A 42 -10.21 35.27 7.84
N LEU A 43 -9.37 35.38 8.88
CA LEU A 43 -9.57 36.36 9.97
C LEU A 43 -9.12 37.78 9.60
N PHE A 44 -8.06 37.91 8.80
CA PHE A 44 -7.44 39.22 8.52
C PHE A 44 -7.73 39.75 7.12
N SER A 45 -8.34 38.97 6.23
CA SER A 45 -8.76 39.43 4.90
C SER A 45 -10.19 39.99 4.89
N PRO A 46 -10.55 40.83 3.93
CA PRO A 46 -11.94 41.17 3.68
C PRO A 46 -12.79 39.89 3.50
N MET A 47 -13.99 39.89 4.05
CA MET A 47 -14.88 38.72 4.11
C MET A 47 -15.03 38.00 2.75
N ILE A 48 -15.13 38.77 1.66
CA ILE A 48 -15.28 38.22 0.30
C ILE A 48 -14.04 37.42 -0.10
N ILE A 49 -12.83 37.91 0.19
CA ILE A 49 -11.57 37.25 -0.13
C ILE A 49 -11.39 36.01 0.75
N GLY A 50 -11.67 36.13 2.05
CA GLY A 50 -11.63 35.00 2.99
C GLY A 50 -12.53 33.84 2.56
N LEU A 51 -13.76 34.14 2.18
CA LEU A 51 -14.72 33.15 1.69
C LEU A 51 -14.30 32.56 0.33
N ALA A 52 -13.79 33.39 -0.59
CA ALA A 52 -13.36 32.95 -1.91
C ALA A 52 -12.20 31.93 -1.82
N ILE A 53 -11.35 32.00 -0.80
CA ILE A 53 -10.26 31.07 -0.55
C ILE A 53 -10.73 29.87 0.29
N ALA A 54 -11.53 30.10 1.33
CA ALA A 54 -11.96 29.04 2.23
C ALA A 54 -12.90 28.02 1.55
N LEU A 55 -13.84 28.48 0.71
CA LEU A 55 -14.80 27.59 0.06
C LEU A 55 -14.16 26.52 -0.83
N PRO A 56 -13.21 26.85 -1.75
CA PRO A 56 -12.52 25.83 -2.53
C PRO A 56 -11.72 24.85 -1.65
N VAL A 57 -11.05 25.33 -0.61
CA VAL A 57 -10.29 24.47 0.32
C VAL A 57 -11.20 23.48 1.03
N VAL A 58 -12.32 23.94 1.57
CA VAL A 58 -13.32 23.07 2.19
C VAL A 58 -13.89 22.08 1.18
N ALA A 59 -14.20 22.52 -0.04
CA ALA A 59 -14.67 21.62 -1.10
C ALA A 59 -13.66 20.51 -1.44
N ILE A 60 -12.38 20.84 -1.51
CA ILE A 60 -11.31 19.85 -1.72
C ILE A 60 -11.24 18.84 -0.57
N VAL A 61 -11.30 19.31 0.69
CA VAL A 61 -11.27 18.43 1.86
C VAL A 61 -12.48 17.49 1.86
N LEU A 62 -13.68 17.99 1.60
CA LEU A 62 -14.90 17.18 1.48
C LEU A 62 -14.80 16.17 0.33
N PHE A 63 -14.23 16.56 -0.80
CA PHE A 63 -13.98 15.67 -1.92
C PHE A 63 -13.01 14.55 -1.53
N VAL A 64 -11.92 14.83 -0.81
CA VAL A 64 -10.98 13.79 -0.35
C VAL A 64 -11.64 12.86 0.66
N ILE A 65 -12.48 13.37 1.58
CA ILE A 65 -13.25 12.55 2.52
C ILE A 65 -14.15 11.56 1.77
N TYR A 66 -14.85 12.04 0.73
CA TYR A 66 -15.66 11.19 -0.15
C TYR A 66 -14.82 10.19 -0.95
N TRP A 67 -13.62 10.56 -1.37
CA TRP A 67 -12.72 9.74 -2.16
C TRP A 67 -12.08 8.58 -1.39
N ILE A 68 -11.76 8.77 -0.10
CA ILE A 68 -11.09 7.76 0.74
C ILE A 68 -11.78 6.39 0.71
N PRO A 69 -13.10 6.26 0.94
CA PRO A 69 -13.75 4.95 0.91
C PRO A 69 -13.75 4.31 -0.48
N LEU A 70 -13.84 5.09 -1.54
CA LEU A 70 -13.76 4.62 -2.92
C LEU A 70 -12.37 4.06 -3.22
N TYR A 71 -11.32 4.80 -2.81
CA TYR A 71 -9.94 4.36 -2.96
C TYR A 71 -9.67 3.09 -2.17
N TYR A 72 -10.07 3.03 -0.91
CA TYR A 72 -9.94 1.82 -0.08
C TYR A 72 -10.64 0.60 -0.73
N ALA A 73 -11.85 0.78 -1.23
CA ALA A 73 -12.62 -0.30 -1.86
C ALA A 73 -11.98 -0.81 -3.16
N SER A 74 -11.22 0.05 -3.86
CA SER A 74 -10.56 -0.28 -5.13
C SER A 74 -9.31 -1.15 -4.96
N ILE A 75 -8.76 -1.24 -3.75
CA ILE A 75 -7.53 -1.98 -3.49
C ILE A 75 -7.85 -3.45 -3.27
N VAL A 76 -7.26 -4.30 -4.07
CA VAL A 76 -7.38 -5.76 -3.98
C VAL A 76 -6.01 -6.38 -4.20
N TYR A 77 -5.64 -7.31 -3.33
CA TYR A 77 -4.44 -8.12 -3.42
C TYR A 77 -4.82 -9.59 -3.60
N ARG A 78 -4.01 -10.34 -4.32
CA ARG A 78 -4.16 -11.79 -4.46
C ARG A 78 -2.79 -12.45 -4.52
N LEU A 79 -2.59 -13.46 -3.70
CA LEU A 79 -1.43 -14.35 -3.79
C LEU A 79 -1.86 -15.63 -4.49
N THR A 80 -1.25 -15.94 -5.62
CA THR A 80 -1.39 -17.22 -6.29
C THR A 80 -0.17 -18.11 -6.00
N VAL A 81 -0.11 -19.29 -6.55
CA VAL A 81 1.02 -20.21 -6.37
C VAL A 81 2.28 -19.70 -7.09
N THR A 82 2.13 -18.92 -8.16
CA THR A 82 3.21 -18.50 -9.06
C THR A 82 3.53 -17.00 -9.00
N GLU A 83 2.59 -16.18 -8.52
CA GLU A 83 2.69 -14.73 -8.66
C GLU A 83 1.88 -13.98 -7.59
N ILE A 84 2.23 -12.72 -7.39
CA ILE A 84 1.44 -11.76 -6.61
C ILE A 84 0.73 -10.85 -7.61
N THR A 85 -0.59 -10.74 -7.51
CA THR A 85 -1.37 -9.78 -8.27
C THR A 85 -1.93 -8.71 -7.35
N TRP A 86 -1.91 -7.48 -7.82
CA TRP A 86 -2.49 -6.35 -7.10
C TRP A 86 -3.27 -5.46 -8.06
N GLN A 87 -4.32 -4.86 -7.53
CA GLN A 87 -5.15 -3.90 -8.24
C GLN A 87 -5.46 -2.73 -7.31
N ARG A 88 -5.41 -1.51 -7.85
CA ARG A 88 -5.80 -0.28 -7.15
C ARG A 88 -6.26 0.78 -8.14
N GLY A 89 -7.01 1.76 -7.65
CA GLY A 89 -7.41 2.96 -8.39
C GLY A 89 -8.90 3.03 -8.66
N VAL A 90 -9.46 4.24 -8.47
CA VAL A 90 -10.89 4.53 -8.63
C VAL A 90 -11.21 4.87 -10.08
N TRP A 91 -10.57 5.89 -10.64
CA TRP A 91 -10.75 6.30 -12.04
C TRP A 91 -9.78 5.61 -12.98
N PHE A 92 -8.51 5.61 -12.60
CA PHE A 92 -7.47 4.89 -13.35
C PHE A 92 -7.13 3.61 -12.61
N ARG A 93 -7.59 2.48 -13.14
CA ARG A 93 -7.27 1.17 -12.56
C ARG A 93 -5.86 0.79 -12.95
N GLN A 94 -5.03 0.54 -11.94
CA GLN A 94 -3.70 -0.02 -12.09
C GLN A 94 -3.74 -1.46 -11.62
N THR A 95 -3.25 -2.36 -12.44
CA THR A 95 -3.11 -3.78 -12.11
C THR A 95 -1.66 -4.17 -12.37
N GLY A 96 -1.07 -4.91 -11.45
CA GLY A 96 0.28 -5.43 -11.62
C GLY A 96 0.35 -6.90 -11.24
N ILE A 97 1.24 -7.60 -11.91
CA ILE A 97 1.52 -9.01 -11.72
C ILE A 97 3.01 -9.14 -11.46
N VAL A 98 3.38 -9.83 -10.38
CA VAL A 98 4.77 -10.06 -10.00
C VAL A 98 4.99 -11.53 -9.76
N PRO A 99 5.69 -12.21 -10.69
CA PRO A 99 6.12 -13.58 -10.51
C PRO A 99 7.13 -13.71 -9.37
N TYR A 100 7.02 -14.76 -8.55
CA TYR A 100 7.92 -14.98 -7.41
C TYR A 100 9.39 -15.14 -7.80
N ASN A 101 9.69 -15.67 -8.99
CA ASN A 101 11.05 -15.82 -9.50
C ASN A 101 11.78 -14.48 -9.79
N ARG A 102 11.05 -13.35 -9.78
CA ARG A 102 11.62 -12.01 -9.96
C ARG A 102 11.78 -11.26 -8.65
N ILE A 103 11.25 -11.78 -7.55
CA ILE A 103 11.35 -11.13 -6.23
C ILE A 103 12.75 -11.32 -5.66
N THR A 104 13.40 -10.22 -5.32
CA THR A 104 14.74 -10.21 -4.72
C THR A 104 14.70 -9.98 -3.23
N ASN A 105 13.77 -9.14 -2.75
CA ASN A 105 13.65 -8.81 -1.34
C ASN A 105 12.21 -8.49 -0.96
N VAL A 106 11.87 -8.75 0.31
CA VAL A 106 10.56 -8.43 0.89
C VAL A 106 10.78 -7.77 2.24
N ASP A 107 10.53 -6.46 2.30
CA ASP A 107 10.72 -5.64 3.48
C ASP A 107 9.40 -5.28 4.14
N ILE A 108 9.40 -5.22 5.47
CA ILE A 108 8.26 -4.73 6.24
C ILE A 108 8.57 -3.29 6.65
N THR A 109 7.68 -2.37 6.33
CA THR A 109 7.78 -0.97 6.72
C THR A 109 6.58 -0.56 7.57
N GLN A 110 6.86 0.13 8.68
CA GLN A 110 5.84 0.61 9.60
C GLN A 110 6.20 2.00 10.11
N GLY A 111 5.50 3.03 9.64
CA GLY A 111 5.63 4.40 10.12
C GLY A 111 4.93 4.64 11.47
N PRO A 112 5.15 5.81 12.12
CA PRO A 112 4.57 6.13 13.42
C PRO A 112 3.03 6.00 13.44
N LEU A 113 2.35 6.58 12.47
CA LEU A 113 0.90 6.48 12.32
C LEU A 113 0.42 5.06 12.04
N MET A 114 1.15 4.28 11.21
CA MET A 114 0.82 2.87 10.95
C MET A 114 0.91 2.03 12.22
N ARG A 115 1.87 2.35 13.11
CA ARG A 115 2.01 1.75 14.43
C ARG A 115 0.79 1.97 15.32
N PHE A 116 0.30 3.20 15.33
CA PHE A 116 -0.88 3.56 16.10
C PHE A 116 -2.13 2.77 15.63
N PHE A 117 -2.25 2.56 14.32
CA PHE A 117 -3.34 1.79 13.72
C PHE A 117 -3.07 0.28 13.61
N THR A 118 -1.95 -0.23 14.16
CA THR A 118 -1.60 -1.65 14.25
C THR A 118 -1.58 -2.40 12.91
N PHE A 119 -1.10 -1.76 11.84
CA PHE A 119 -0.86 -2.40 10.55
C PHE A 119 0.50 -1.98 9.97
N SER A 120 0.93 -2.67 8.94
CA SER A 120 2.20 -2.41 8.26
C SER A 120 2.01 -2.38 6.74
N ALA A 121 3.05 -1.95 6.05
CA ALA A 121 3.19 -2.12 4.62
C ALA A 121 4.27 -3.14 4.31
N VAL A 122 4.02 -4.01 3.36
CA VAL A 122 5.00 -4.97 2.84
C VAL A 122 5.48 -4.48 1.48
N LYS A 123 6.79 -4.22 1.39
CA LYS A 123 7.47 -3.73 0.22
C LYS A 123 8.14 -4.90 -0.49
N VAL A 124 7.73 -5.19 -1.71
CA VAL A 124 8.27 -6.27 -2.51
C VAL A 124 9.16 -5.67 -3.60
N GLN A 125 10.44 -6.05 -3.58
CA GLN A 125 11.42 -5.63 -4.58
C GLN A 125 11.63 -6.73 -5.60
N THR A 126 11.77 -6.33 -6.88
CA THR A 126 11.96 -7.28 -7.98
C THR A 126 13.27 -7.01 -8.73
N ALA A 127 13.92 -8.08 -9.20
CA ALA A 127 15.11 -8.00 -10.05
C ALA A 127 14.71 -7.64 -11.48
N GLY A 128 15.34 -6.61 -12.04
CA GLY A 128 15.35 -6.31 -13.46
C GLY A 128 14.19 -5.46 -13.94
N TYR A 129 14.53 -4.45 -14.49
CA TYR A 129 14.20 -3.56 -15.58
C TYR A 129 14.66 -2.14 -15.24
N SER A 130 15.82 -1.78 -15.86
CA SER A 130 16.33 -0.41 -16.04
C SER A 130 16.51 0.48 -14.78
N ALA A 131 17.56 1.25 -14.84
CA ALA A 131 18.01 2.31 -13.93
C ALA A 131 16.99 3.45 -13.64
N GLN A 132 15.74 3.27 -14.05
CA GLN A 132 14.65 4.20 -13.78
C GLN A 132 13.50 3.47 -13.10
N ALA A 133 13.37 3.77 -11.82
CA ALA A 133 12.19 3.64 -10.98
C ALA A 133 11.57 2.24 -10.85
N GLN A 134 11.90 1.59 -9.71
CA GLN A 134 10.87 1.00 -8.90
C GLN A 134 10.12 -0.18 -9.52
N ALA A 135 10.81 -1.26 -9.67
CA ALA A 135 10.21 -2.57 -9.57
C ALA A 135 9.84 -2.84 -8.08
N GLU A 136 9.17 -1.87 -7.43
CA GLU A 136 8.75 -1.97 -6.04
C GLU A 136 7.23 -1.99 -5.97
N ILE A 137 6.71 -3.02 -5.30
CA ILE A 137 5.29 -3.10 -5.00
C ILE A 137 5.11 -2.86 -3.51
N LEU A 138 4.23 -1.92 -3.18
CA LEU A 138 3.88 -1.62 -1.81
C LEU A 138 2.47 -2.16 -1.53
N LEU A 139 2.40 -3.20 -0.70
CA LEU A 139 1.18 -3.78 -0.17
C LEU A 139 0.85 -3.10 1.16
N ASN A 140 -0.06 -2.15 1.14
CA ASN A 140 -0.46 -1.38 2.32
C ASN A 140 -1.58 -2.07 3.10
N GLY A 141 -1.63 -1.80 4.42
CA GLY A 141 -2.74 -2.24 5.25
C GLY A 141 -2.69 -3.72 5.59
N ILE A 142 -1.51 -4.26 5.86
CA ILE A 142 -1.32 -5.67 6.25
C ILE A 142 -1.28 -5.77 7.77
N GLU A 143 -2.20 -6.56 8.35
CA GLU A 143 -2.28 -6.77 9.81
C GLU A 143 -1.15 -7.69 10.30
N ASP A 144 -0.92 -8.80 9.59
CA ASP A 144 0.19 -9.71 9.88
C ASP A 144 1.23 -9.69 8.75
N PRO A 145 2.16 -8.71 8.81
CA PRO A 145 3.16 -8.55 7.75
C PRO A 145 4.21 -9.66 7.77
N LYS A 146 4.45 -10.30 8.92
CA LYS A 146 5.43 -11.40 9.04
C LYS A 146 4.91 -12.68 8.39
N ASP A 147 3.66 -13.04 8.62
CA ASP A 147 3.02 -14.20 7.98
C ASP A 147 3.00 -14.02 6.44
N LEU A 148 2.65 -12.81 5.99
CA LEU A 148 2.68 -12.49 4.55
C LEU A 148 4.10 -12.57 3.97
N GLN A 149 5.09 -11.99 4.65
CA GLN A 149 6.49 -12.03 4.24
C GLN A 149 7.01 -13.47 4.15
N GLU A 150 6.73 -14.30 5.17
CA GLU A 150 7.15 -15.68 5.22
C GLU A 150 6.53 -16.51 4.10
N LYS A 151 5.24 -16.34 3.84
CA LYS A 151 4.54 -16.99 2.71
C LYS A 151 5.14 -16.60 1.37
N ILE A 152 5.37 -15.31 1.13
CA ILE A 152 6.01 -14.84 -0.10
C ILE A 152 7.41 -15.44 -0.23
N MET A 153 8.23 -15.41 0.82
CA MET A 153 9.59 -15.94 0.77
C MET A 153 9.63 -17.46 0.58
N ASN A 154 8.67 -18.19 1.13
CA ASN A 154 8.53 -19.63 0.88
C ASN A 154 8.23 -19.91 -0.60
N PHE A 155 7.33 -19.12 -1.23
CA PHE A 155 7.08 -19.24 -2.67
C PHE A 155 8.31 -18.85 -3.51
N VAL A 156 9.04 -17.81 -3.13
CA VAL A 156 10.29 -17.42 -3.79
C VAL A 156 11.31 -18.56 -3.75
N ARG A 157 11.44 -19.25 -2.62
CA ARG A 157 12.37 -20.39 -2.46
C ARG A 157 11.94 -21.62 -3.26
N THR A 158 10.64 -21.89 -3.35
CA THR A 158 10.12 -23.04 -4.10
C THR A 158 10.04 -22.79 -5.61
N THR A 159 9.89 -21.54 -6.04
CA THR A 159 9.78 -21.16 -7.46
C THR A 159 11.08 -20.57 -8.01
N GLY A 160 12.02 -20.20 -7.13
CA GLY A 160 13.35 -19.74 -7.50
C GLY A 160 14.10 -20.82 -8.30
N PRO A 161 15.17 -20.48 -9.04
CA PRO A 161 15.96 -21.44 -9.79
C PRO A 161 16.50 -22.46 -8.79
N THR A 162 15.76 -23.53 -8.59
CA THR A 162 16.21 -24.71 -7.91
C THR A 162 17.46 -25.13 -8.66
N ALA A 163 18.60 -25.05 -7.98
CA ALA A 163 19.86 -25.61 -8.36
C ALA A 163 19.80 -26.53 -9.60
N ILE A 164 19.99 -25.96 -10.77
CA ILE A 164 20.62 -26.71 -11.85
C ILE A 164 22.07 -26.89 -11.38
N GLY A 165 22.28 -27.91 -10.56
CA GLY A 165 23.58 -28.11 -9.93
C GLY A 165 23.71 -29.39 -9.11
N ALA A 166 22.77 -30.34 -9.30
CA ALA A 166 23.01 -31.74 -8.95
C ALA A 166 22.94 -32.53 -10.25
N GLY A 167 23.92 -32.35 -11.10
CA GLY A 167 24.25 -33.38 -12.08
C GLY A 167 24.49 -34.70 -11.31
N PRO A 168 24.07 -35.88 -11.83
CA PRO A 168 24.41 -37.12 -11.21
C PRO A 168 25.93 -37.22 -11.10
N GLU A 169 26.44 -37.36 -9.86
CA GLU A 169 27.81 -37.79 -9.64
C GLU A 169 27.97 -39.13 -10.38
N GLU A 170 28.79 -39.13 -11.42
CA GLU A 170 29.25 -40.33 -12.07
C GLU A 170 30.14 -41.09 -11.06
N PRO A 171 29.81 -42.31 -10.69
CA PRO A 171 30.67 -43.09 -9.79
C PRO A 171 31.98 -43.48 -10.50
N PRO A 172 33.08 -43.64 -9.74
CA PRO A 172 34.42 -43.91 -10.25
C PRO A 172 34.56 -45.26 -10.95
#